data_c897937f2a37423bea0d2b8fbd21802c
#
_entry.id   c897937f2a37423bea0d2b8fbd21802c
#
_cell.length_a   1.000
_cell.length_b   1.000
_cell.length_c   1.000
_cell.angle_alpha   90.00
_cell.angle_beta   90.00
_cell.angle_gamma   90.00
#
_symmetry.space_group_name_H-M   'P 1'
#
loop_
_entity.id
_entity.type
_entity.pdbx_description
1 polymer ?
#
loop_
_entity_poly.entity_id
_entity_poly.type
_entity_poly.pdbx_seq_one_letter_code
_entity_poly.pdbx_strand_id
1 'polypeptide(L)'
;MTTTNRLTISKVTPAYWRVIIENPPINLYDPEMFAELNVLMDRIKADRELKVVVFESANPDYFVAHYDLERGAVIPEQPGAAEFSAWPKFVTRLAQSRVVSVAKLRGRARGHGSELALACDTRFASKEKAVLAQTEVGGAVVPGGGATEWLCALAGRSRALEIICGANDFDADTADKYGWVNRSIPDADLDAFVDDFARRVASFEKRALELAKKLVNARAGVPSEADRWGSNQSFIGTTSWPETKAVVAKLMDKGLQKEGDFELRLGHYVGHVAR
;
A
#
# COMPACT_ATOMS: atom_id res chain seq x y z
N MET A 1 8.35 -24.11 14.49
CA MET A 1 8.43 -22.68 14.18
C MET A 1 7.05 -22.09 14.42
N THR A 2 6.89 -21.24 15.40
CA THR A 2 5.63 -20.51 15.64
C THR A 2 5.44 -19.55 14.50
N THR A 3 4.47 -19.80 13.63
CA THR A 3 4.04 -18.85 12.60
C THR A 3 3.43 -17.64 13.32
N THR A 4 4.19 -16.57 13.41
CA THR A 4 3.67 -15.26 13.86
C THR A 4 2.73 -14.74 12.79
N ASN A 5 1.47 -14.47 13.12
CA ASN A 5 0.53 -13.84 12.21
C ASN A 5 1.04 -12.44 11.83
N ARG A 6 0.94 -12.09 10.54
CA ARG A 6 1.27 -10.75 10.03
C ARG A 6 0.13 -9.76 10.21
N LEU A 7 -1.08 -10.27 10.38
CA LEU A 7 -2.28 -9.48 10.55
C LEU A 7 -3.03 -9.88 11.83
N THR A 8 -3.33 -8.88 12.65
CA THR A 8 -4.27 -9.04 13.76
C THR A 8 -5.57 -8.33 13.42
N ILE A 9 -6.71 -9.06 13.51
CA ILE A 9 -8.03 -8.49 13.24
C ILE A 9 -8.76 -8.25 14.54
N SER A 10 -9.00 -6.98 14.86
CA SER A 10 -9.78 -6.53 16.01
C SER A 10 -11.17 -6.11 15.55
N LYS A 11 -12.20 -6.80 15.99
CA LYS A 11 -13.60 -6.43 15.75
C LYS A 11 -14.03 -5.40 16.80
N VAL A 12 -13.97 -4.11 16.45
CA VAL A 12 -14.41 -3.02 17.33
C VAL A 12 -15.93 -3.10 17.54
N THR A 13 -16.65 -3.34 16.45
CA THR A 13 -18.08 -3.73 16.45
C THR A 13 -18.30 -4.75 15.33
N PRO A 14 -19.48 -5.41 15.23
CA PRO A 14 -19.78 -6.26 14.08
C PRO A 14 -19.62 -5.53 12.72
N ALA A 15 -19.90 -4.22 12.68
CA ALA A 15 -19.85 -3.40 11.48
C ALA A 15 -18.49 -2.73 11.23
N TYR A 16 -17.55 -2.76 12.19
CA TYR A 16 -16.26 -2.09 12.10
C TYR A 16 -15.12 -2.99 12.58
N TRP A 17 -14.16 -3.27 11.68
CA TRP A 17 -12.95 -4.02 11.99
C TRP A 17 -11.70 -3.16 11.82
N ARG A 18 -10.72 -3.40 12.69
CA ARG A 18 -9.34 -2.91 12.54
C ARG A 18 -8.44 -4.07 12.12
N VAL A 19 -7.63 -3.86 11.13
CA VAL A 19 -6.61 -4.78 10.63
C VAL A 19 -5.26 -4.19 10.95
N ILE A 20 -4.59 -4.78 11.92
CA ILE A 20 -3.31 -4.32 12.44
C ILE A 20 -2.21 -5.13 11.77
N ILE A 21 -1.32 -4.47 11.04
CA ILE A 21 -0.18 -5.05 10.34
C ILE A 21 1.00 -5.11 11.32
N GLU A 22 1.59 -6.29 11.48
CA GLU A 22 2.71 -6.52 12.37
C GLU A 22 3.67 -7.57 11.81
N ASN A 23 4.72 -7.11 11.11
CA ASN A 23 5.79 -7.93 10.59
C ASN A 23 7.16 -7.29 10.91
N PRO A 24 7.63 -7.42 12.18
CA PRO A 24 8.89 -6.80 12.57
C PRO A 24 10.10 -7.34 11.76
N PRO A 25 11.18 -6.55 11.62
CA PRO A 25 11.36 -5.25 12.28
C PRO A 25 10.74 -4.05 11.53
N ILE A 26 10.51 -4.12 10.23
CA ILE A 26 10.15 -2.96 9.38
C ILE A 26 8.85 -3.17 8.57
N ASN A 27 8.04 -4.16 8.91
CA ASN A 27 6.80 -4.46 8.17
C ASN A 27 7.03 -4.66 6.66
N LEU A 28 7.98 -5.51 6.28
CA LEU A 28 8.11 -5.94 4.88
C LEU A 28 6.87 -6.69 4.43
N TYR A 29 6.44 -6.43 3.18
CA TYR A 29 5.40 -7.21 2.54
C TYR A 29 5.98 -8.53 2.06
N ASP A 30 5.72 -9.61 2.79
CA ASP A 30 6.20 -10.97 2.54
C ASP A 30 5.09 -11.90 2.03
N PRO A 31 5.41 -13.13 1.57
CA PRO A 31 4.43 -14.09 1.08
C PRO A 31 3.36 -14.46 2.12
N GLU A 32 3.73 -14.50 3.41
CA GLU A 32 2.79 -14.79 4.49
C GLU A 32 1.79 -13.66 4.69
N MET A 33 2.24 -12.40 4.65
CA MET A 33 1.34 -11.24 4.69
C MET A 33 0.37 -11.27 3.52
N PHE A 34 0.85 -11.60 2.32
CA PHE A 34 -0.01 -11.72 1.15
C PHE A 34 -1.08 -12.81 1.34
N ALA A 35 -0.69 -13.99 1.85
CA ALA A 35 -1.63 -15.07 2.10
C ALA A 35 -2.71 -14.65 3.11
N GLU A 36 -2.32 -13.99 4.22
CA GLU A 36 -3.24 -13.51 5.24
C GLU A 36 -4.15 -12.39 4.73
N LEU A 37 -3.67 -11.48 3.89
CA LEU A 37 -4.49 -10.46 3.23
C LEU A 37 -5.55 -11.08 2.33
N ASN A 38 -5.24 -12.15 1.58
CA ASN A 38 -6.24 -12.85 0.78
C ASN A 38 -7.30 -13.55 1.64
N VAL A 39 -6.90 -14.20 2.73
CA VAL A 39 -7.84 -14.78 3.72
C VAL A 39 -8.72 -13.68 4.31
N LEU A 40 -8.16 -12.52 4.64
CA LEU A 40 -8.92 -11.36 5.10
C LEU A 40 -9.98 -10.95 4.08
N MET A 41 -9.63 -10.87 2.78
CA MET A 41 -10.59 -10.52 1.73
C MET A 41 -11.74 -11.50 1.62
N ASP A 42 -11.48 -12.80 1.81
CA ASP A 42 -12.54 -13.81 1.83
C ASP A 42 -13.46 -13.65 3.05
N ARG A 43 -12.90 -13.33 4.22
CA ARG A 43 -13.68 -12.99 5.43
C ARG A 43 -14.52 -11.74 5.25
N ILE A 44 -13.96 -10.66 4.67
CA ILE A 44 -14.69 -9.42 4.34
C ILE A 44 -15.86 -9.71 3.39
N LYS A 45 -15.61 -10.54 2.38
CA LYS A 45 -16.65 -10.93 1.40
C LYS A 45 -17.78 -11.73 2.03
N ALA A 46 -17.47 -12.62 2.96
CA ALA A 46 -18.43 -13.50 3.63
C ALA A 46 -19.23 -12.80 4.73
N ASP A 47 -18.67 -11.76 5.36
CA ASP A 47 -19.31 -11.07 6.49
C ASP A 47 -20.48 -10.18 6.04
N ARG A 48 -21.65 -10.40 6.65
CA ARG A 48 -22.87 -9.68 6.28
C ARG A 48 -23.09 -8.38 7.05
N GLU A 49 -22.41 -8.20 8.17
CA GLU A 49 -22.57 -7.04 9.05
C GLU A 49 -21.49 -5.99 8.84
N LEU A 50 -20.30 -6.40 8.41
CA LEU A 50 -19.15 -5.51 8.21
C LEU A 50 -19.47 -4.42 7.17
N LYS A 51 -19.16 -3.16 7.53
CA LYS A 51 -19.37 -1.96 6.72
C LYS A 51 -18.08 -1.20 6.48
N VAL A 52 -17.16 -1.22 7.45
CA VAL A 52 -15.90 -0.50 7.36
C VAL A 52 -14.74 -1.31 7.91
N VAL A 53 -13.60 -1.25 7.25
CA VAL A 53 -12.33 -1.83 7.68
C VAL A 53 -11.25 -0.77 7.69
N VAL A 54 -10.49 -0.69 8.78
CA VAL A 54 -9.34 0.22 8.93
C VAL A 54 -8.07 -0.60 8.93
N PHE A 55 -7.17 -0.33 8.00
CA PHE A 55 -5.80 -0.86 7.97
C PHE A 55 -4.88 0.08 8.72
N GLU A 56 -4.11 -0.44 9.66
CA GLU A 56 -3.14 0.30 10.45
C GLU A 56 -1.94 -0.57 10.79
N SER A 57 -0.88 0.00 11.30
CA SER A 57 0.34 -0.70 11.69
C SER A 57 0.55 -0.69 13.20
N ALA A 58 1.08 -1.78 13.74
CA ALA A 58 1.63 -1.84 15.09
C ALA A 58 3.02 -1.20 15.17
N ASN A 59 3.73 -1.10 14.05
CA ASN A 59 5.05 -0.48 13.98
C ASN A 59 4.90 1.06 13.85
N PRO A 60 5.54 1.85 14.71
CA PRO A 60 5.41 3.31 14.71
C PRO A 60 6.10 3.97 13.50
N ASP A 61 7.12 3.34 12.92
CA ASP A 61 7.96 3.88 11.87
C ASP A 61 7.60 3.40 10.46
N TYR A 62 6.85 2.29 10.37
CA TYR A 62 6.49 1.66 9.10
C TYR A 62 5.02 1.22 9.09
N PHE A 63 4.25 1.76 8.15
CA PHE A 63 2.95 1.17 7.78
C PHE A 63 3.21 -0.17 7.09
N VAL A 64 3.89 -0.13 5.94
CA VAL A 64 4.55 -1.25 5.26
C VAL A 64 5.76 -0.65 4.55
N ALA A 65 6.96 -1.11 4.88
CA ALA A 65 8.20 -0.54 4.32
C ALA A 65 8.25 -0.66 2.81
N HIS A 66 8.15 -1.87 2.29
CA HIS A 66 8.04 -2.23 0.88
C HIS A 66 7.96 -3.77 0.74
N TYR A 67 8.09 -4.28 -0.50
CA TYR A 67 8.15 -5.70 -0.79
C TYR A 67 9.44 -6.36 -0.27
N ASP A 68 9.33 -7.57 0.26
CA ASP A 68 10.49 -8.36 0.69
C ASP A 68 11.21 -8.96 -0.53
N LEU A 69 12.33 -8.35 -0.92
CA LEU A 69 13.11 -8.76 -2.09
C LEU A 69 13.89 -10.07 -1.87
N GLU A 70 14.16 -10.44 -0.61
CA GLU A 70 14.88 -11.69 -0.29
C GLU A 70 13.93 -12.89 -0.32
N ARG A 71 12.70 -12.72 0.19
CA ARG A 71 11.72 -13.80 0.34
C ARG A 71 10.62 -13.76 -0.73
N GLY A 72 10.38 -12.58 -1.27
CA GLY A 72 9.25 -12.32 -2.14
C GLY A 72 9.34 -12.91 -3.52
N ALA A 73 10.50 -13.26 -3.99
CA ALA A 73 10.59 -13.99 -5.24
C ALA A 73 12.01 -14.51 -5.43
N VAL A 74 12.08 -15.74 -5.54
CA VAL A 74 12.56 -16.24 -6.83
C VAL A 74 11.65 -15.58 -7.88
N ILE A 75 12.02 -14.37 -8.37
CA ILE A 75 11.37 -13.74 -9.53
C ILE A 75 11.48 -14.79 -10.63
N PRO A 76 10.38 -15.42 -11.08
CA PRO A 76 10.48 -16.49 -12.05
C PRO A 76 11.13 -15.91 -13.30
N GLU A 77 12.08 -16.61 -13.85
CA GLU A 77 12.75 -16.23 -15.10
C GLU A 77 11.78 -16.15 -16.29
N GLN A 78 10.50 -16.55 -16.09
CA GLN A 78 9.48 -16.54 -17.13
C GLN A 78 8.39 -15.50 -16.86
N PRO A 79 8.02 -14.70 -17.87
CA PRO A 79 6.86 -13.82 -17.80
C PRO A 79 5.58 -14.64 -17.54
N GLY A 80 4.78 -14.23 -16.56
CA GLY A 80 3.48 -14.87 -16.32
C GLY A 80 3.38 -15.70 -15.04
N ALA A 81 4.32 -15.60 -14.13
CA ALA A 81 4.19 -16.26 -12.84
C ALA A 81 2.95 -15.79 -12.07
N ALA A 82 2.18 -16.76 -11.62
CA ALA A 82 0.90 -16.58 -10.95
C ALA A 82 0.98 -15.63 -9.73
N GLU A 83 2.11 -15.57 -9.07
CA GLU A 83 2.32 -14.78 -7.85
C GLU A 83 2.32 -13.28 -8.10
N PHE A 84 2.98 -12.78 -9.16
CA PHE A 84 2.94 -11.36 -9.51
C PHE A 84 1.57 -10.91 -10.03
N SER A 85 0.84 -11.81 -10.67
CA SER A 85 -0.54 -11.57 -11.07
C SER A 85 -1.50 -11.48 -9.89
N ALA A 86 -1.12 -12.01 -8.75
CA ALA A 86 -1.96 -12.07 -7.57
C ALA A 86 -2.09 -10.70 -6.88
N TRP A 87 -1.05 -9.87 -6.89
CA TRP A 87 -1.09 -8.53 -6.27
C TRP A 87 -2.05 -7.57 -6.98
N PRO A 88 -2.01 -7.37 -8.30
CA PRO A 88 -3.03 -6.61 -9.01
C PRO A 88 -4.46 -7.09 -8.75
N LYS A 89 -4.67 -8.40 -8.64
CA LYS A 89 -5.99 -8.98 -8.28
C LYS A 89 -6.41 -8.60 -6.88
N PHE A 90 -5.50 -8.68 -5.90
CA PHE A 90 -5.78 -8.31 -4.52
C PHE A 90 -6.18 -6.85 -4.40
N VAL A 91 -5.39 -5.90 -4.95
CA VAL A 91 -5.71 -4.47 -4.88
C VAL A 91 -7.01 -4.12 -5.59
N THR A 92 -7.34 -4.84 -6.67
CA THR A 92 -8.65 -4.72 -7.34
C THR A 92 -9.78 -5.19 -6.44
N ARG A 93 -9.63 -6.36 -5.82
CA ARG A 93 -10.65 -6.91 -4.89
C ARG A 93 -10.90 -5.97 -3.72
N LEU A 94 -9.85 -5.35 -3.16
CA LEU A 94 -9.98 -4.40 -2.07
C LEU A 94 -10.75 -3.15 -2.51
N ALA A 95 -10.32 -2.51 -3.59
CA ALA A 95 -10.96 -1.30 -4.13
C ALA A 95 -12.42 -1.52 -4.53
N GLN A 96 -12.76 -2.71 -5.05
CA GLN A 96 -14.11 -3.08 -5.47
C GLN A 96 -14.94 -3.77 -4.38
N SER A 97 -14.39 -3.97 -3.18
CA SER A 97 -15.11 -4.61 -2.08
C SER A 97 -16.35 -3.79 -1.71
N ARG A 98 -17.36 -4.46 -1.13
CA ARG A 98 -18.60 -3.79 -0.68
C ARG A 98 -18.41 -2.98 0.60
N VAL A 99 -17.28 -3.16 1.27
CA VAL A 99 -16.93 -2.53 2.55
C VAL A 99 -16.10 -1.29 2.27
N VAL A 100 -16.32 -0.23 3.04
CA VAL A 100 -15.47 0.96 2.99
C VAL A 100 -14.14 0.64 3.64
N SER A 101 -13.04 0.85 2.93
CA SER A 101 -11.68 0.61 3.41
C SER A 101 -10.96 1.92 3.70
N VAL A 102 -10.27 1.97 4.83
CA VAL A 102 -9.54 3.14 5.32
C VAL A 102 -8.09 2.74 5.59
N ALA A 103 -7.13 3.47 5.05
CA ALA A 103 -5.72 3.38 5.46
C ALA A 103 -5.44 4.47 6.51
N LYS A 104 -5.08 4.06 7.73
CA LYS A 104 -4.56 4.92 8.77
C LYS A 104 -3.03 4.85 8.71
N LEU A 105 -2.42 5.89 8.15
CA LEU A 105 -1.00 5.93 7.82
C LEU A 105 -0.20 6.58 8.93
N ARG A 106 0.63 5.79 9.58
CA ARG A 106 1.67 6.23 10.50
C ARG A 106 2.97 5.52 10.11
N GLY A 107 4.06 6.28 9.97
CA GLY A 107 5.30 5.74 9.44
C GLY A 107 5.32 5.62 7.91
N ARG A 108 6.27 4.86 7.39
CA ARG A 108 6.56 4.75 5.96
C ARG A 108 5.60 3.79 5.26
N ALA A 109 5.02 4.27 4.15
CA ALA A 109 4.22 3.48 3.22
C ALA A 109 4.88 3.60 1.84
N ARG A 110 5.73 2.64 1.46
CA ARG A 110 6.51 2.68 0.22
C ARG A 110 6.22 1.48 -0.66
N GLY A 111 6.33 1.63 -1.98
CA GLY A 111 6.07 0.55 -2.92
C GLY A 111 4.74 -0.16 -2.62
N HIS A 112 4.76 -1.45 -2.33
CA HIS A 112 3.56 -2.24 -1.97
C HIS A 112 2.79 -1.66 -0.78
N GLY A 113 3.45 -0.99 0.17
CA GLY A 113 2.76 -0.31 1.27
C GLY A 113 1.95 0.89 0.80
N SER A 114 2.49 1.67 -0.13
CA SER A 114 1.77 2.76 -0.78
C SER A 114 0.65 2.24 -1.68
N GLU A 115 0.89 1.16 -2.43
CA GLU A 115 -0.13 0.52 -3.28
C GLU A 115 -1.28 -0.07 -2.47
N LEU A 116 -1.02 -0.67 -1.30
CA LEU A 116 -2.05 -1.10 -0.36
C LEU A 116 -2.90 0.10 0.11
N ALA A 117 -2.23 1.19 0.48
CA ALA A 117 -2.92 2.41 0.89
C ALA A 117 -3.75 3.01 -0.26
N LEU A 118 -3.23 3.04 -1.49
CA LEU A 118 -3.93 3.51 -2.68
C LEU A 118 -5.15 2.66 -3.03
N ALA A 119 -5.10 1.36 -2.77
CA ALA A 119 -6.23 0.45 -2.97
C ALA A 119 -7.36 0.63 -1.93
N CYS A 120 -7.08 1.26 -0.78
CA CYS A 120 -8.10 1.67 0.17
C CYS A 120 -8.93 2.84 -0.37
N ASP A 121 -10.20 2.93 0.06
CA ASP A 121 -11.09 4.00 -0.38
C ASP A 121 -10.65 5.38 0.12
N THR A 122 -10.20 5.43 1.37
CA THR A 122 -9.70 6.67 2.00
C THR A 122 -8.38 6.43 2.73
N ARG A 123 -7.56 7.49 2.83
CA ARG A 123 -6.24 7.51 3.46
C ARG A 123 -6.14 8.73 4.37
N PHE A 124 -5.87 8.49 5.65
CA PHE A 124 -5.60 9.55 6.63
C PHE A 124 -4.19 9.36 7.17
N ALA A 125 -3.38 10.40 7.13
CA ALA A 125 -1.95 10.32 7.41
C ALA A 125 -1.57 11.13 8.65
N SER A 126 -0.72 10.56 9.50
CA SER A 126 -0.06 11.31 10.57
C SER A 126 0.82 12.40 9.96
N LYS A 127 0.58 13.65 10.35
CA LYS A 127 1.33 14.81 9.85
C LYS A 127 2.82 14.69 10.11
N GLU A 128 3.19 14.26 11.31
CA GLU A 128 4.58 14.23 11.78
C GLU A 128 5.32 12.95 11.41
N LYS A 129 4.58 11.84 11.14
CA LYS A 129 5.19 10.53 11.03
C LYS A 129 5.00 9.85 9.69
N ALA A 130 3.90 10.15 8.98
CA ALA A 130 3.64 9.47 7.73
C ALA A 130 4.58 9.96 6.61
N VAL A 131 5.16 8.98 5.92
CA VAL A 131 6.00 9.20 4.74
C VAL A 131 5.53 8.25 3.65
N LEU A 132 5.26 8.79 2.46
CA LEU A 132 4.82 8.00 1.31
C LEU A 132 5.88 8.06 0.20
N ALA A 133 6.08 6.94 -0.50
CA ALA A 133 6.97 6.91 -1.65
C ALA A 133 6.60 5.81 -2.65
N GLN A 134 7.03 6.02 -3.91
CA GLN A 134 7.15 4.98 -4.93
C GLN A 134 8.62 4.94 -5.34
N THR A 135 9.38 4.03 -4.73
CA THR A 135 10.84 4.00 -4.83
C THR A 135 11.35 3.09 -5.93
N GLU A 136 10.46 2.47 -6.69
CA GLU A 136 10.73 1.43 -7.68
C GLU A 136 11.75 1.89 -8.74
N VAL A 137 11.59 3.10 -9.29
CA VAL A 137 12.51 3.61 -10.31
C VAL A 137 13.94 3.79 -9.76
N GLY A 138 14.05 4.11 -8.46
CA GLY A 138 15.34 4.14 -7.77
C GLY A 138 16.01 2.76 -7.62
N GLY A 139 15.21 1.68 -7.71
CA GLY A 139 15.66 0.29 -7.79
C GLY A 139 15.76 -0.25 -9.23
N ALA A 140 15.68 0.63 -10.23
CA ALA A 140 15.68 0.31 -11.66
C ALA A 140 14.52 -0.61 -12.10
N VAL A 141 13.36 -0.53 -11.41
CA VAL A 141 12.10 -1.18 -11.81
C VAL A 141 10.99 -0.14 -11.92
N VAL A 142 9.85 -0.51 -12.48
CA VAL A 142 8.66 0.36 -12.51
C VAL A 142 7.62 -0.13 -11.51
N PRO A 143 6.71 0.72 -10.99
CA PRO A 143 5.61 0.27 -10.15
C PRO A 143 4.71 -0.72 -10.89
N GLY A 144 4.29 -1.81 -10.24
CA GLY A 144 3.51 -2.87 -10.88
C GLY A 144 2.22 -3.28 -10.17
N GLY A 145 1.88 -2.64 -9.04
CA GLY A 145 0.71 -3.01 -8.24
C GLY A 145 -0.42 -1.97 -8.25
N GLY A 146 -0.38 -1.01 -9.17
CA GLY A 146 -1.45 -0.03 -9.34
C GLY A 146 -1.09 1.40 -8.99
N ALA A 147 0.14 1.67 -8.54
CA ALA A 147 0.56 3.03 -8.19
C ALA A 147 0.48 3.98 -9.38
N THR A 148 0.88 3.54 -10.58
CA THR A 148 0.81 4.35 -11.81
C THR A 148 -0.61 4.80 -12.10
N GLU A 149 -1.55 3.89 -12.04
CA GLU A 149 -2.95 4.14 -12.35
C GLU A 149 -3.60 5.06 -11.31
N TRP A 150 -3.43 4.72 -10.01
CA TRP A 150 -4.01 5.49 -8.92
C TRP A 150 -3.45 6.89 -8.80
N LEU A 151 -2.12 7.05 -8.91
CA LEU A 151 -1.49 8.38 -8.78
C LEU A 151 -1.85 9.28 -9.95
N CYS A 152 -1.95 8.74 -11.17
CA CYS A 152 -2.44 9.53 -12.31
C CYS A 152 -3.86 10.03 -12.09
N ALA A 153 -4.75 9.19 -11.52
CA ALA A 153 -6.14 9.55 -11.26
C ALA A 153 -6.28 10.55 -10.09
N LEU A 154 -5.49 10.39 -9.02
CA LEU A 154 -5.61 11.19 -7.80
C LEU A 154 -4.82 12.49 -7.85
N ALA A 155 -3.56 12.44 -8.29
CA ALA A 155 -2.63 13.57 -8.25
C ALA A 155 -2.48 14.28 -9.62
N GLY A 156 -2.90 13.63 -10.70
CA GLY A 156 -2.69 14.07 -12.06
C GLY A 156 -1.28 13.78 -12.59
N ARG A 157 -1.14 13.83 -13.93
CA ARG A 157 0.07 13.38 -14.64
C ARG A 157 1.38 13.96 -14.10
N SER A 158 1.46 15.27 -13.88
CA SER A 158 2.73 15.93 -13.51
C SER A 158 3.23 15.48 -12.14
N ARG A 159 2.32 15.42 -11.13
CA ARG A 159 2.65 14.96 -9.79
C ARG A 159 2.93 13.46 -9.74
N ALA A 160 2.18 12.66 -10.52
CA ALA A 160 2.46 11.24 -10.66
C ALA A 160 3.88 10.98 -11.21
N LEU A 161 4.32 11.75 -12.21
CA LEU A 161 5.69 11.68 -12.72
C LEU A 161 6.73 12.13 -11.69
N GLU A 162 6.46 13.20 -10.95
CA GLU A 162 7.34 13.65 -9.86
C GLU A 162 7.51 12.57 -8.79
N ILE A 163 6.41 11.93 -8.37
CA ILE A 163 6.42 10.86 -7.37
C ILE A 163 7.19 9.64 -7.89
N ILE A 164 6.80 9.13 -9.05
CA ILE A 164 7.28 7.84 -9.56
C ILE A 164 8.71 7.97 -10.11
N CYS A 165 8.98 8.98 -10.96
CA CYS A 165 10.31 9.14 -11.54
C CYS A 165 11.30 9.77 -10.56
N GLY A 166 10.82 10.57 -9.61
CA GLY A 166 11.65 11.14 -8.54
C GLY A 166 12.06 10.13 -7.49
N ALA A 167 11.26 9.09 -7.28
CA ALA A 167 11.50 7.99 -6.32
C ALA A 167 11.88 8.49 -4.90
N ASN A 168 11.36 9.64 -4.49
CA ASN A 168 11.70 10.29 -3.24
C ASN A 168 10.62 10.03 -2.17
N ASP A 169 10.97 10.32 -0.92
CA ASP A 169 10.03 10.35 0.22
C ASP A 169 9.22 11.64 0.21
N PHE A 170 7.92 11.54 0.42
CA PHE A 170 6.97 12.65 0.54
C PHE A 170 6.35 12.66 1.93
N ASP A 171 6.34 13.82 2.59
CA ASP A 171 5.64 14.01 3.85
C ASP A 171 4.12 14.03 3.68
N ALA A 172 3.40 13.92 4.79
CA ALA A 172 1.94 13.88 4.80
C ALA A 172 1.29 15.17 4.25
N ASP A 173 1.87 16.34 4.53
CA ASP A 173 1.34 17.63 4.07
C ASP A 173 1.46 17.76 2.54
N THR A 174 2.57 17.32 1.97
CA THR A 174 2.76 17.28 0.51
C THR A 174 1.84 16.23 -0.12
N ALA A 175 1.70 15.07 0.48
CA ALA A 175 0.80 14.02 0.01
C ALA A 175 -0.68 14.48 0.04
N ASP A 176 -1.11 15.26 1.03
CA ASP A 176 -2.43 15.88 1.10
C ASP A 176 -2.62 16.90 -0.04
N LYS A 177 -1.69 17.83 -0.23
CA LYS A 177 -1.72 18.81 -1.32
C LYS A 177 -1.78 18.16 -2.72
N TYR A 178 -1.20 16.98 -2.86
CA TYR A 178 -1.20 16.24 -4.12
C TYR A 178 -2.47 15.39 -4.32
N GLY A 179 -3.27 15.20 -3.28
CA GLY A 179 -4.43 14.31 -3.29
C GLY A 179 -4.04 12.83 -3.15
N TRP A 180 -2.79 12.55 -2.79
CA TRP A 180 -2.33 11.18 -2.51
C TRP A 180 -2.99 10.64 -1.24
N VAL A 181 -3.15 11.49 -0.21
CA VAL A 181 -3.97 11.21 0.97
C VAL A 181 -5.14 12.17 1.06
N ASN A 182 -6.18 11.79 1.80
CA ASN A 182 -7.37 12.62 1.99
C ASN A 182 -7.14 13.75 2.97
N ARG A 183 -6.31 13.51 3.99
CA ARG A 183 -5.93 14.52 5.01
C ARG A 183 -4.62 14.17 5.68
N SER A 184 -3.81 15.20 5.92
CA SER A 184 -2.73 15.22 6.88
C SER A 184 -3.30 15.67 8.24
N ILE A 185 -3.13 14.87 9.29
CA ILE A 185 -3.74 15.06 10.62
C ILE A 185 -2.63 15.03 11.67
N PRO A 186 -2.62 15.95 12.66
CA PRO A 186 -1.68 15.86 13.77
C PRO A 186 -1.67 14.46 14.38
N ASP A 187 -0.49 13.90 14.67
CA ASP A 187 -0.37 12.51 15.12
C ASP A 187 -1.19 12.22 16.39
N ALA A 188 -1.27 13.20 17.28
CA ALA A 188 -2.05 13.10 18.50
C ALA A 188 -3.56 12.94 18.26
N ASP A 189 -4.06 13.44 17.12
CA ASP A 189 -5.50 13.43 16.79
C ASP A 189 -5.87 12.30 15.82
N LEU A 190 -4.88 11.66 15.18
CA LEU A 190 -5.12 10.71 14.10
C LEU A 190 -5.99 9.52 14.51
N ASP A 191 -5.72 8.95 15.68
CA ASP A 191 -6.46 7.76 16.15
C ASP A 191 -7.93 8.10 16.41
N ALA A 192 -8.21 9.19 17.10
CA ALA A 192 -9.57 9.66 17.38
C ALA A 192 -10.31 10.00 16.08
N PHE A 193 -9.66 10.73 15.18
CA PHE A 193 -10.26 11.10 13.88
C PHE A 193 -10.66 9.88 13.04
N VAL A 194 -9.78 8.89 12.93
CA VAL A 194 -10.05 7.69 12.13
C VAL A 194 -11.11 6.81 12.79
N ASP A 195 -11.09 6.67 14.13
CA ASP A 195 -12.12 5.93 14.87
C ASP A 195 -13.50 6.58 14.72
N ASP A 196 -13.59 7.90 14.87
CA ASP A 196 -14.84 8.66 14.69
C ASP A 196 -15.38 8.52 13.26
N PHE A 197 -14.51 8.65 12.25
CA PHE A 197 -14.89 8.42 10.86
C PHE A 197 -15.41 7.00 10.63
N ALA A 198 -14.71 5.99 11.13
CA ALA A 198 -15.09 4.59 10.97
C ALA A 198 -16.41 4.27 11.69
N ARG A 199 -16.59 4.75 12.92
CA ARG A 199 -17.86 4.59 13.68
C ARG A 199 -19.02 5.26 12.97
N ARG A 200 -18.79 6.47 12.43
CA ARG A 200 -19.80 7.17 11.64
C ARG A 200 -20.20 6.37 10.40
N VAL A 201 -19.27 5.84 9.62
CA VAL A 201 -19.55 4.96 8.48
C VAL A 201 -20.30 3.70 8.93
N ALA A 202 -19.85 3.06 10.01
CA ALA A 202 -20.46 1.86 10.56
C ALA A 202 -21.93 2.07 10.99
N SER A 203 -22.33 3.29 11.36
CA SER A 203 -23.70 3.61 11.76
C SER A 203 -24.71 3.71 10.61
N PHE A 204 -24.22 3.84 9.36
CA PHE A 204 -25.10 4.03 8.22
C PHE A 204 -25.68 2.73 7.66
N GLU A 205 -26.71 2.84 6.83
CA GLU A 205 -27.32 1.68 6.16
C GLU A 205 -26.33 1.07 5.15
N LYS A 206 -26.09 -0.24 5.32
CA LYS A 206 -25.06 -0.97 4.54
C LYS A 206 -25.32 -0.90 3.03
N ARG A 207 -26.56 -1.11 2.59
CA ARG A 207 -26.92 -1.07 1.15
C ARG A 207 -26.70 0.30 0.53
N ALA A 208 -26.92 1.38 1.30
CA ALA A 208 -26.63 2.73 0.86
C ALA A 208 -25.13 2.97 0.68
N LEU A 209 -24.30 2.48 1.62
CA LEU A 209 -22.83 2.55 1.51
C LEU A 209 -22.31 1.78 0.29
N GLU A 210 -22.77 0.54 0.12
CA GLU A 210 -22.40 -0.31 -1.03
C GLU A 210 -22.74 0.35 -2.36
N LEU A 211 -23.95 0.91 -2.48
CA LEU A 211 -24.39 1.57 -3.70
C LEU A 211 -23.62 2.88 -3.94
N ALA A 212 -23.42 3.70 -2.91
CA ALA A 212 -22.66 4.94 -3.01
C ALA A 212 -21.21 4.64 -3.49
N LYS A 213 -20.52 3.68 -2.86
CA LYS A 213 -19.18 3.26 -3.28
C LYS A 213 -19.15 2.78 -4.73
N LYS A 214 -20.10 1.92 -5.11
CA LYS A 214 -20.23 1.44 -6.50
C LYS A 214 -20.40 2.59 -7.50
N LEU A 215 -21.22 3.57 -7.17
CA LEU A 215 -21.47 4.73 -8.04
C LEU A 215 -20.24 5.63 -8.14
N VAL A 216 -19.53 5.86 -7.05
CA VAL A 216 -18.27 6.62 -7.04
C VAL A 216 -17.21 5.90 -7.89
N ASN A 217 -17.01 4.60 -7.65
CA ASN A 217 -16.02 3.80 -8.39
C ASN A 217 -16.30 3.81 -9.91
N ALA A 218 -17.57 3.74 -10.31
CA ALA A 218 -17.96 3.77 -11.72
C ALA A 218 -17.67 5.12 -12.40
N ARG A 219 -17.56 6.21 -11.65
CA ARG A 219 -17.29 7.57 -12.17
C ARG A 219 -15.85 7.99 -12.01
N ALA A 220 -15.21 7.59 -10.91
CA ALA A 220 -13.82 7.92 -10.63
C ALA A 220 -12.83 7.13 -11.51
N GLY A 221 -13.32 6.13 -12.26
CA GLY A 221 -12.46 5.30 -13.10
C GLY A 221 -11.49 4.48 -12.25
N VAL A 222 -11.99 3.75 -11.23
CA VAL A 222 -11.14 2.79 -10.50
C VAL A 222 -10.40 1.94 -11.53
N PRO A 223 -9.06 1.89 -11.49
CA PRO A 223 -8.28 1.19 -12.49
C PRO A 223 -8.74 -0.26 -12.65
N SER A 224 -8.93 -0.69 -13.88
CA SER A 224 -9.36 -2.06 -14.16
C SER A 224 -8.24 -3.06 -13.84
N GLU A 225 -8.59 -4.33 -13.71
CA GLU A 225 -7.60 -5.39 -13.58
C GLU A 225 -6.67 -5.43 -14.83
N ALA A 226 -7.22 -5.14 -16.02
CA ALA A 226 -6.44 -5.10 -17.27
C ALA A 226 -5.40 -3.99 -17.27
N ASP A 227 -5.73 -2.77 -16.79
CA ASP A 227 -4.77 -1.66 -16.71
C ASP A 227 -3.60 -2.02 -15.78
N ARG A 228 -3.92 -2.53 -14.59
CA ARG A 228 -2.91 -2.96 -13.63
C ARG A 228 -2.10 -4.16 -14.09
N TRP A 229 -2.70 -5.04 -14.89
CA TRP A 229 -1.99 -6.13 -15.52
C TRP A 229 -0.88 -5.63 -16.44
N GLY A 230 -1.14 -4.61 -17.26
CA GLY A 230 -0.14 -3.99 -18.14
C GLY A 230 1.04 -3.44 -17.37
N SER A 231 0.80 -2.67 -16.30
CA SER A 231 1.84 -2.15 -15.41
C SER A 231 2.60 -3.27 -14.69
N ASN A 232 1.91 -4.31 -14.24
CA ASN A 232 2.53 -5.46 -13.61
C ASN A 232 3.44 -6.24 -14.57
N GLN A 233 3.04 -6.44 -15.82
CA GLN A 233 3.90 -7.06 -16.84
C GLN A 233 5.15 -6.20 -17.13
N SER A 234 5.00 -4.88 -17.16
CA SER A 234 6.13 -3.97 -17.29
C SER A 234 7.08 -4.08 -16.09
N PHE A 235 6.54 -4.14 -14.87
CA PHE A 235 7.33 -4.40 -13.67
C PHE A 235 8.12 -5.70 -13.79
N ILE A 236 7.45 -6.83 -14.10
CA ILE A 236 8.09 -8.13 -14.27
C ILE A 236 9.22 -8.05 -15.32
N GLY A 237 8.97 -7.39 -16.45
CA GLY A 237 9.99 -7.20 -17.49
C GLY A 237 11.23 -6.48 -16.96
N THR A 238 11.04 -5.39 -16.17
CA THR A 238 12.16 -4.62 -15.62
C THR A 238 12.96 -5.38 -14.57
N THR A 239 12.38 -6.33 -13.85
CA THR A 239 13.10 -7.12 -12.84
C THR A 239 14.19 -8.03 -13.43
N SER A 240 14.09 -8.36 -14.72
CA SER A 240 15.07 -9.18 -15.42
C SER A 240 16.28 -8.39 -15.93
N TRP A 241 16.25 -7.05 -15.91
CA TRP A 241 17.33 -6.22 -16.42
C TRP A 241 18.62 -6.39 -15.61
N PRO A 242 19.79 -6.45 -16.27
CA PRO A 242 21.08 -6.49 -15.58
C PRO A 242 21.27 -5.30 -14.64
N GLU A 243 20.81 -4.11 -15.04
CA GLU A 243 20.88 -2.86 -14.28
C GLU A 243 20.09 -2.99 -12.97
N THR A 244 18.92 -3.60 -12.99
CA THR A 244 18.08 -3.84 -11.81
C THR A 244 18.83 -4.71 -10.80
N LYS A 245 19.40 -5.83 -11.26
CA LYS A 245 20.18 -6.73 -10.39
C LYS A 245 21.35 -6.00 -9.74
N ALA A 246 22.07 -5.19 -10.51
CA ALA A 246 23.22 -4.43 -10.03
C ALA A 246 22.83 -3.35 -9.01
N VAL A 247 21.74 -2.61 -9.26
CA VAL A 247 21.26 -1.56 -8.36
C VAL A 247 20.71 -2.16 -7.08
N VAL A 248 19.87 -3.19 -7.17
CA VAL A 248 19.31 -3.88 -5.98
C VAL A 248 20.44 -4.44 -5.11
N ALA A 249 21.44 -5.08 -5.68
CA ALA A 249 22.59 -5.57 -4.90
C ALA A 249 23.28 -4.45 -4.12
N LYS A 250 23.53 -3.30 -4.76
CA LYS A 250 24.10 -2.12 -4.08
C LYS A 250 23.21 -1.59 -2.96
N LEU A 251 21.89 -1.55 -3.16
CA LEU A 251 20.94 -1.11 -2.15
C LEU A 251 20.93 -2.06 -0.94
N MET A 252 20.96 -3.39 -1.18
CA MET A 252 21.04 -4.41 -0.13
C MET A 252 22.33 -4.29 0.68
N ASP A 253 23.47 -4.08 0.02
CA ASP A 253 24.76 -3.84 0.69
C ASP A 253 24.75 -2.60 1.58
N LYS A 254 23.98 -1.58 1.21
CA LYS A 254 23.80 -0.32 1.95
C LYS A 254 22.82 -0.42 3.11
N GLY A 255 22.04 -1.48 3.20
CA GLY A 255 21.10 -1.70 4.30
C GLY A 255 19.62 -1.72 3.92
N LEU A 256 19.29 -1.84 2.63
CA LEU A 256 17.92 -2.11 2.21
C LEU A 256 17.40 -3.37 2.92
N GLN A 257 16.15 -3.35 3.38
CA GLN A 257 15.50 -4.40 4.18
C GLN A 257 16.05 -4.61 5.60
N LYS A 258 16.93 -3.73 6.06
CA LYS A 258 17.45 -3.78 7.43
C LYS A 258 16.98 -2.57 8.22
N GLU A 259 16.56 -2.82 9.46
CA GLU A 259 16.22 -1.71 10.37
C GLU A 259 17.43 -0.77 10.51
N GLY A 260 17.21 0.54 10.29
CA GLY A 260 18.26 1.54 10.40
C GLY A 260 18.02 2.78 9.57
N ASP A 261 19.02 3.69 9.57
CA ASP A 261 18.92 5.00 8.89
C ASP A 261 18.68 4.87 7.38
N PHE A 262 19.26 3.84 6.74
CA PHE A 262 19.07 3.62 5.31
C PHE A 262 17.59 3.42 4.98
N GLU A 263 16.92 2.52 5.69
CA GLU A 263 15.49 2.27 5.51
C GLU A 263 14.63 3.45 5.96
N LEU A 264 14.98 4.11 7.06
CA LEU A 264 14.24 5.30 7.50
C LEU A 264 14.27 6.42 6.46
N ARG A 265 15.32 6.51 5.64
CA ARG A 265 15.55 7.56 4.64
C ARG A 265 15.74 7.01 3.23
N LEU A 266 15.09 5.92 2.90
CA LEU A 266 15.27 5.18 1.64
C LEU A 266 15.12 6.08 0.41
N GLY A 267 14.09 6.95 0.34
CA GLY A 267 13.88 7.86 -0.77
C GLY A 267 15.07 8.80 -1.02
N HIS A 268 15.74 9.24 0.03
CA HIS A 268 16.97 10.01 -0.09
C HIS A 268 18.11 9.15 -0.66
N TYR A 269 18.31 7.94 -0.16
CA TYR A 269 19.45 7.12 -0.52
C TYR A 269 19.38 6.52 -1.92
N VAL A 270 18.19 6.13 -2.40
CA VAL A 270 18.05 5.59 -3.77
C VAL A 270 18.51 6.57 -4.83
N GLY A 271 18.33 7.88 -4.63
CA GLY A 271 18.82 8.92 -5.52
C GLY A 271 20.35 9.09 -5.54
N HIS A 272 21.07 8.46 -4.61
CA HIS A 272 22.53 8.61 -4.47
C HIS A 272 23.29 7.30 -4.76
N VAL A 273 22.65 6.16 -4.78
CA VAL A 273 23.29 4.86 -5.00
C VAL A 273 23.65 4.64 -6.48
N ALA A 274 22.90 5.25 -7.38
CA ALA A 274 23.15 5.16 -8.83
C ALA A 274 24.35 6.01 -9.30
N ARG A 275 24.86 6.89 -8.43
CA ARG A 275 26.06 7.70 -8.67
C ARG A 275 27.26 6.99 -8.06
#